data_ce811d941e0f85293a0154f9c73d91a4
#
_entry.id   ce811d941e0f85293a0154f9c73d91a4
#
_cell.length_a   1.000
_cell.length_b   1.000
_cell.length_c   1.000
_cell.angle_alpha   90.00
_cell.angle_beta   90.00
_cell.angle_gamma   90.00
#
_symmetry.space_group_name_H-M   'P 1'
#
loop_
_entity.id
_entity.type
_entity.pdbx_description
1 polymer ?
#
loop_
_entity_poly.entity_id
_entity_poly.type
_entity_poly.pdbx_seq_one_letter_code
_entity_poly.pdbx_strand_id
1 'polypeptide(L)'
;MKKLYFLLFLSISITFVFAQCNDRYEAEIFNSVTVTEVNYSDNLQDSYHKMDIYTPDGDTEINRPIILYMHGGSFYGGTKVMTDCVDFCTSMAKRGYVTASLNYRLSTVWDFLASQEEQYVTVLKAVADAKSAIRYFRKDFANGDTYGVDPNTIFIGGYSAGGVIALHLAYIDNLSDLPTSPINVQNLVSNIGGDLEGDAGNYGYSSEVQGVISFAGGLNDVSWIDANDEPLVSIQGSNDITVNYYCGPGTNNPLVLDLCGSGEMHPRADNVGILNDHLNFSGTDHAWAASGNSNSKFIDALEFTTDFLYPLLPCNNTTDINDISSNKKLIKIIDILGREIKKQNNTPLFCIYDDGSVEQKIIIK
;
A
#
# COMPACT_ATOMS: atom_id res chain seq x y z
N MET A 1 -65.60 24.17 -27.55
CA MET A 1 -64.64 24.50 -26.53
C MET A 1 -63.55 23.40 -26.52
N LYS A 2 -62.36 23.70 -27.10
CA LYS A 2 -61.24 22.75 -27.16
C LYS A 2 -60.40 22.95 -25.87
N LYS A 3 -60.30 21.92 -25.02
CA LYS A 3 -59.44 21.93 -23.83
C LYS A 3 -58.01 21.68 -24.28
N LEU A 4 -57.16 22.68 -24.09
CA LEU A 4 -55.71 22.63 -24.30
C LEU A 4 -55.07 22.03 -23.03
N TYR A 5 -54.52 20.84 -23.11
CA TYR A 5 -53.74 20.25 -22.03
C TYR A 5 -52.28 20.68 -22.17
N PHE A 6 -51.80 21.47 -21.23
CA PHE A 6 -50.42 21.90 -21.13
C PHE A 6 -49.65 20.74 -20.39
N LEU A 7 -48.88 19.96 -21.13
CA LEU A 7 -47.98 18.98 -20.54
C LEU A 7 -46.72 19.74 -20.08
N LEU A 8 -46.59 19.90 -18.78
CA LEU A 8 -45.35 20.43 -18.17
C LEU A 8 -44.29 19.32 -18.16
N PHE A 9 -43.32 19.37 -19.10
CA PHE A 9 -42.14 18.51 -19.04
C PHE A 9 -41.21 19.03 -17.94
N LEU A 10 -41.22 18.34 -16.78
CA LEU A 10 -40.22 18.56 -15.72
C LEU A 10 -38.95 17.87 -16.16
N SER A 11 -37.99 18.59 -16.74
CA SER A 11 -36.64 18.06 -16.99
C SER A 11 -35.92 17.93 -15.66
N ILE A 12 -35.86 16.72 -15.11
CA ILE A 12 -34.98 16.38 -14.00
C ILE A 12 -33.58 16.27 -14.60
N SER A 13 -32.77 17.32 -14.43
CA SER A 13 -31.34 17.25 -14.67
C SER A 13 -30.74 16.39 -13.57
N ILE A 14 -30.46 15.12 -13.85
CA ILE A 14 -29.67 14.28 -12.96
C ILE A 14 -28.22 14.74 -13.16
N THR A 15 -27.72 15.57 -12.25
CA THR A 15 -26.29 15.84 -12.12
C THR A 15 -25.68 14.62 -11.47
N PHE A 16 -24.94 13.83 -12.23
CA PHE A 16 -24.02 12.83 -11.67
C PHE A 16 -22.93 13.62 -10.93
N VAL A 17 -22.99 13.61 -9.61
CA VAL A 17 -21.87 14.04 -8.78
C VAL A 17 -20.91 12.87 -8.78
N PHE A 18 -19.92 12.92 -9.66
CA PHE A 18 -18.75 12.06 -9.50
C PHE A 18 -18.06 12.54 -8.23
N ALA A 19 -17.85 11.63 -7.28
CA ALA A 19 -16.97 11.87 -6.17
C ALA A 19 -15.53 11.90 -6.73
N GLN A 20 -15.08 13.08 -7.17
CA GLN A 20 -13.69 13.31 -7.57
C GLN A 20 -12.93 13.78 -6.35
N CYS A 21 -11.71 13.28 -6.21
CA CYS A 21 -10.81 13.72 -5.14
C CYS A 21 -10.30 15.16 -5.32
N ASN A 22 -10.70 15.88 -6.39
CA ASN A 22 -10.37 17.30 -6.68
C ASN A 22 -8.87 17.59 -6.61
N ASP A 23 -8.07 16.90 -7.41
CA ASP A 23 -6.60 16.94 -7.47
C ASP A 23 -5.90 16.49 -6.15
N ARG A 24 -6.65 16.21 -5.07
CA ARG A 24 -6.10 15.61 -3.86
C ARG A 24 -5.58 14.21 -4.20
N TYR A 25 -4.52 13.85 -3.51
CA TYR A 25 -3.87 12.55 -3.58
C TYR A 25 -3.08 12.27 -4.86
N GLU A 26 -3.24 13.08 -5.91
CA GLU A 26 -2.43 13.05 -7.13
C GLU A 26 -1.32 14.11 -7.12
N ALA A 27 -1.67 15.37 -6.90
CA ALA A 27 -0.73 16.49 -6.92
C ALA A 27 -0.43 17.04 -5.52
N GLU A 28 0.75 17.65 -5.33
CA GLU A 28 1.05 18.42 -4.12
C GLU A 28 0.24 19.72 -4.12
N ILE A 29 -0.90 19.72 -3.42
CA ILE A 29 -1.81 20.88 -3.29
C ILE A 29 -1.58 21.69 -2.02
N PHE A 30 -0.84 21.14 -1.04
CA PHE A 30 -0.49 21.83 0.20
C PHE A 30 0.98 22.27 0.17
N ASN A 31 1.23 23.50 0.66
CA ASN A 31 2.58 24.09 0.61
C ASN A 31 3.51 23.58 1.72
N SER A 32 2.94 23.19 2.87
CA SER A 32 3.69 22.75 4.04
C SER A 32 2.94 21.68 4.83
N VAL A 33 3.64 21.04 5.74
CA VAL A 33 3.14 19.98 6.62
C VAL A 33 3.55 20.23 8.06
N THR A 34 2.68 19.88 8.99
CA THR A 34 3.02 19.81 10.42
C THR A 34 3.50 18.38 10.72
N VAL A 35 4.61 18.28 11.49
CA VAL A 35 5.17 17.01 11.91
C VAL A 35 5.04 16.86 13.43
N THR A 36 4.41 15.77 13.88
CA THR A 36 4.21 15.47 15.30
C THR A 36 4.84 14.14 15.66
N GLU A 37 5.83 14.15 16.57
CA GLU A 37 6.39 12.90 17.10
C GLU A 37 5.47 12.33 18.18
N VAL A 38 5.18 11.04 18.08
CA VAL A 38 4.42 10.28 19.07
C VAL A 38 5.10 8.96 19.39
N ASN A 39 4.80 8.39 20.57
CA ASN A 39 5.02 6.97 20.83
C ASN A 39 3.79 6.21 20.35
N TYR A 40 3.94 5.28 19.40
CA TYR A 40 2.81 4.54 18.85
C TYR A 40 2.45 3.28 19.63
N SER A 41 3.33 2.80 20.50
CA SER A 41 3.05 1.65 21.36
C SER A 41 2.49 2.10 22.69
N ASP A 42 1.47 1.43 23.22
CA ASP A 42 0.93 1.70 24.55
C ASP A 42 1.59 0.88 25.66
N ASN A 43 2.38 -0.14 25.31
CA ASN A 43 3.10 -0.99 26.26
C ASN A 43 4.63 -0.88 26.18
N LEU A 44 5.19 -0.35 25.10
CA LEU A 44 6.63 -0.15 24.91
C LEU A 44 6.95 1.33 24.72
N GLN A 45 7.72 1.92 25.66
CA GLN A 45 7.93 3.36 25.74
C GLN A 45 9.42 3.70 25.53
N ASP A 46 9.94 3.33 24.37
CA ASP A 46 11.35 3.55 24.00
C ASP A 46 11.51 4.27 22.66
N SER A 47 12.75 4.44 22.20
CA SER A 47 13.03 5.15 20.95
C SER A 47 12.67 4.36 19.69
N TYR A 48 12.51 3.05 19.79
CA TYR A 48 12.13 2.22 18.65
C TYR A 48 10.63 2.29 18.35
N HIS A 49 9.81 2.66 19.31
CA HIS A 49 8.35 2.75 19.18
C HIS A 49 7.87 4.19 18.97
N LYS A 50 8.69 5.00 18.31
CA LYS A 50 8.34 6.37 17.93
C LYS A 50 8.07 6.47 16.43
N MET A 51 7.09 7.31 16.07
CA MET A 51 6.86 7.71 14.70
C MET A 51 6.68 9.23 14.60
N ASP A 52 6.99 9.77 13.44
CA ASP A 52 6.67 11.15 13.05
C ASP A 52 5.43 11.11 12.14
N ILE A 53 4.36 11.79 12.56
CA ILE A 53 3.11 11.90 11.81
C ILE A 53 3.13 13.24 11.08
N TYR A 54 2.91 13.20 9.77
CA TYR A 54 2.87 14.36 8.88
C TYR A 54 1.44 14.63 8.48
N THR A 55 0.96 15.84 8.75
CA THR A 55 -0.38 16.30 8.35
C THR A 55 -0.27 17.56 7.50
N PRO A 56 -1.06 17.71 6.41
CA PRO A 56 -1.01 18.90 5.57
C PRO A 56 -1.53 20.13 6.32
N ASP A 57 -0.78 21.24 6.23
CA ASP A 57 -1.14 22.48 6.91
C ASP A 57 -2.36 23.15 6.27
N GLY A 58 -3.33 23.51 7.11
CA GLY A 58 -4.55 24.18 6.68
C GLY A 58 -5.59 23.26 6.03
N ASP A 59 -5.36 21.97 6.03
CA ASP A 59 -6.33 20.99 5.57
C ASP A 59 -7.44 20.78 6.60
N THR A 60 -8.69 20.75 6.12
CA THR A 60 -9.89 20.55 6.94
C THR A 60 -10.60 19.23 6.64
N GLU A 61 -10.03 18.39 5.78
CA GLU A 61 -10.57 17.06 5.49
C GLU A 61 -10.45 16.14 6.71
N ILE A 62 -11.45 15.29 6.92
CA ILE A 62 -11.56 14.44 8.13
C ILE A 62 -11.52 12.95 7.82
N ASN A 63 -11.48 12.52 6.58
CA ASN A 63 -11.41 11.09 6.20
C ASN A 63 -10.21 10.86 5.29
N ARG A 64 -9.04 11.29 5.76
CA ARG A 64 -7.80 11.19 4.99
C ARG A 64 -7.25 9.78 5.00
N PRO A 65 -6.87 9.20 3.85
CA PRO A 65 -6.14 7.96 3.82
C PRO A 65 -4.78 8.12 4.52
N ILE A 66 -4.28 7.02 5.06
CA ILE A 66 -3.02 6.96 5.81
C ILE A 66 -1.98 6.19 5.01
N ILE A 67 -0.72 6.63 5.04
CA ILE A 67 0.41 5.85 4.58
C ILE A 67 1.45 5.78 5.70
N LEU A 68 1.75 4.57 6.17
CA LEU A 68 2.86 4.31 7.07
C LEU A 68 4.09 3.90 6.24
N TYR A 69 5.24 4.55 6.48
CA TYR A 69 6.46 4.30 5.72
C TYR A 69 7.64 4.02 6.64
N MET A 70 8.40 2.98 6.33
CA MET A 70 9.49 2.48 7.16
C MET A 70 10.83 2.61 6.46
N HIS A 71 11.84 2.98 7.26
CA HIS A 71 13.21 3.18 6.78
C HIS A 71 13.93 1.87 6.41
N GLY A 72 14.94 1.99 5.56
CA GLY A 72 15.90 0.93 5.31
C GLY A 72 16.94 0.78 6.43
N GLY A 73 17.97 -0.06 6.20
CA GLY A 73 19.10 -0.21 7.13
C GLY A 73 19.34 -1.63 7.60
N SER A 74 18.90 -2.63 6.81
CA SER A 74 19.20 -4.06 6.99
C SER A 74 18.84 -4.59 8.39
N PHE A 75 17.86 -4.00 9.07
CA PHE A 75 17.39 -4.33 10.41
C PHE A 75 18.37 -4.08 11.57
N TYR A 76 19.51 -3.45 11.31
CA TYR A 76 20.48 -3.08 12.34
C TYR A 76 20.90 -1.61 12.28
N GLY A 77 20.25 -0.80 11.45
CA GLY A 77 20.51 0.65 11.35
C GLY A 77 19.30 1.38 10.75
N GLY A 78 19.41 2.69 10.70
CA GLY A 78 18.35 3.57 10.18
C GLY A 78 17.48 4.18 11.28
N THR A 79 16.69 5.14 10.86
CA THR A 79 15.72 5.84 11.72
C THR A 79 14.61 6.45 10.87
N LYS A 80 13.47 6.78 11.50
CA LYS A 80 12.33 7.49 10.89
C LYS A 80 12.66 8.84 10.23
N VAL A 81 13.84 9.41 10.53
CA VAL A 81 14.29 10.69 9.95
C VAL A 81 15.30 10.51 8.81
N MET A 82 15.43 9.32 8.24
CA MET A 82 16.20 9.13 7.01
C MET A 82 15.58 9.94 5.87
N THR A 83 16.41 10.37 4.92
CA THR A 83 16.03 11.30 3.85
C THR A 83 14.86 10.78 3.03
N ASP A 84 14.88 9.50 2.64
CA ASP A 84 13.79 8.86 1.91
C ASP A 84 12.48 8.88 2.69
N CYS A 85 12.50 8.62 4.00
CA CYS A 85 11.31 8.65 4.85
C CYS A 85 10.71 10.06 4.95
N VAL A 86 11.56 11.06 5.24
CA VAL A 86 11.11 12.45 5.37
C VAL A 86 10.55 12.97 4.04
N ASP A 87 11.25 12.70 2.94
CA ASP A 87 10.85 13.16 1.62
C ASP A 87 9.56 12.45 1.14
N PHE A 88 9.45 11.13 1.32
CA PHE A 88 8.24 10.38 0.99
C PHE A 88 7.04 10.90 1.79
N CYS A 89 7.16 10.91 3.12
CA CYS A 89 6.07 11.33 3.99
C CYS A 89 5.65 12.78 3.76
N THR A 90 6.62 13.68 3.55
CA THR A 90 6.32 15.09 3.22
C THR A 90 5.59 15.23 1.90
N SER A 91 6.06 14.54 0.84
CA SER A 91 5.47 14.63 -0.50
C SER A 91 4.04 14.07 -0.52
N MET A 92 3.81 12.91 0.10
CA MET A 92 2.48 12.30 0.17
C MET A 92 1.54 13.09 1.08
N ALA A 93 2.02 13.66 2.20
CA ALA A 93 1.22 14.55 3.03
C ALA A 93 0.82 15.84 2.29
N LYS A 94 1.71 16.43 1.50
CA LYS A 94 1.35 17.58 0.64
C LYS A 94 0.30 17.25 -0.43
N ARG A 95 0.12 15.98 -0.78
CA ARG A 95 -0.97 15.51 -1.64
C ARG A 95 -2.29 15.32 -0.90
N GLY A 96 -2.29 15.43 0.44
CA GLY A 96 -3.51 15.34 1.27
C GLY A 96 -3.64 14.07 2.10
N TYR A 97 -2.69 13.15 2.03
CA TYR A 97 -2.64 12.00 2.95
C TYR A 97 -2.25 12.43 4.37
N VAL A 98 -2.59 11.62 5.35
CA VAL A 98 -1.84 11.57 6.61
C VAL A 98 -0.75 10.53 6.44
N THR A 99 0.50 10.90 6.71
CA THR A 99 1.60 9.95 6.58
C THR A 99 2.36 9.80 7.89
N ALA A 100 2.99 8.66 8.10
CA ALA A 100 3.81 8.45 9.28
C ALA A 100 5.10 7.72 8.93
N SER A 101 6.25 8.27 9.34
CA SER A 101 7.51 7.53 9.28
C SER A 101 7.83 6.90 10.62
N LEU A 102 8.17 5.60 10.61
CA LEU A 102 8.29 4.79 11.80
C LEU A 102 9.74 4.43 12.12
N ASN A 103 10.10 4.50 13.40
CA ASN A 103 11.14 3.63 13.94
C ASN A 103 10.53 2.25 14.22
N TYR A 104 11.34 1.22 14.24
CA TYR A 104 11.00 -0.15 14.63
C TYR A 104 12.21 -0.79 15.33
N ARG A 105 12.01 -1.90 16.02
CA ARG A 105 13.08 -2.60 16.74
C ARG A 105 14.17 -3.06 15.79
N LEU A 106 15.40 -2.71 16.13
CA LEU A 106 16.60 -3.09 15.40
C LEU A 106 17.38 -4.13 16.20
N SER A 107 18.12 -4.97 15.47
CA SER A 107 19.14 -5.87 16.01
C SER A 107 20.50 -5.18 16.01
N THR A 108 21.52 -5.85 16.53
CA THR A 108 22.91 -5.54 16.19
C THR A 108 23.35 -6.31 14.96
N VAL A 109 24.38 -5.85 14.24
CA VAL A 109 24.94 -6.60 13.09
C VAL A 109 25.37 -8.00 13.53
N TRP A 110 25.95 -8.12 14.73
CA TRP A 110 26.45 -9.39 15.25
C TRP A 110 25.32 -10.37 15.59
N ASP A 111 24.26 -9.89 16.23
CA ASP A 111 23.12 -10.73 16.55
C ASP A 111 22.37 -11.13 15.28
N PHE A 112 22.14 -10.18 14.34
CA PHE A 112 21.47 -10.47 13.07
C PHE A 112 22.19 -11.54 12.23
N LEU A 113 23.54 -11.51 12.23
CA LEU A 113 24.35 -12.48 11.48
C LEU A 113 24.67 -13.75 12.29
N ALA A 114 24.26 -13.85 13.56
CA ALA A 114 24.55 -15.01 14.40
C ALA A 114 23.85 -16.29 13.92
N SER A 115 22.59 -16.15 13.46
CA SER A 115 21.84 -17.26 12.90
C SER A 115 20.66 -16.77 12.06
N GLN A 116 20.10 -17.65 11.23
CA GLN A 116 18.88 -17.35 10.47
C GLN A 116 17.64 -17.27 11.39
N GLU A 117 17.62 -17.96 12.54
CA GLU A 117 16.58 -17.82 13.55
C GLU A 117 16.50 -16.40 14.09
N GLU A 118 17.65 -15.76 14.40
CA GLU A 118 17.72 -14.37 14.86
C GLU A 118 17.26 -13.39 13.78
N GLN A 119 17.51 -13.69 12.51
CA GLN A 119 16.99 -12.89 11.40
C GLN A 119 15.46 -12.94 11.34
N TYR A 120 14.87 -14.14 11.42
CA TYR A 120 13.40 -14.25 11.47
C TYR A 120 12.82 -13.53 12.68
N VAL A 121 13.37 -13.73 13.87
CA VAL A 121 12.89 -13.03 15.09
C VAL A 121 12.99 -11.51 14.95
N THR A 122 14.07 -11.01 14.36
CA THR A 122 14.25 -9.57 14.12
C THR A 122 13.20 -9.02 13.17
N VAL A 123 12.96 -9.69 12.03
CA VAL A 123 11.94 -9.29 11.06
C VAL A 123 10.54 -9.34 11.67
N LEU A 124 10.19 -10.42 12.37
CA LEU A 124 8.90 -10.59 13.02
C LEU A 124 8.65 -9.50 14.10
N LYS A 125 9.68 -9.10 14.86
CA LYS A 125 9.57 -7.99 15.81
C LYS A 125 9.28 -6.67 15.11
N ALA A 126 9.96 -6.39 14.00
CA ALA A 126 9.73 -5.18 13.22
C ALA A 126 8.34 -5.16 12.57
N VAL A 127 7.85 -6.31 12.12
CA VAL A 127 6.45 -6.47 11.64
C VAL A 127 5.45 -6.20 12.76
N ALA A 128 5.68 -6.74 13.98
CA ALA A 128 4.84 -6.50 15.14
C ALA A 128 4.77 -4.99 15.52
N ASP A 129 5.90 -4.28 15.38
CA ASP A 129 5.98 -2.84 15.61
C ASP A 129 5.14 -2.07 14.59
N ALA A 130 5.26 -2.40 13.30
CA ALA A 130 4.46 -1.80 12.24
C ALA A 130 2.95 -2.07 12.42
N LYS A 131 2.56 -3.30 12.79
CA LYS A 131 1.18 -3.65 13.14
C LYS A 131 0.66 -2.80 14.30
N SER A 132 1.47 -2.57 15.34
CA SER A 132 1.10 -1.70 16.45
C SER A 132 0.89 -0.24 16.01
N ALA A 133 1.71 0.28 15.08
CA ALA A 133 1.54 1.63 14.55
C ALA A 133 0.25 1.77 13.71
N ILE A 134 -0.14 0.75 12.95
CA ILE A 134 -1.45 0.72 12.27
C ILE A 134 -2.59 0.76 13.29
N ARG A 135 -2.51 -0.09 14.32
CA ARG A 135 -3.51 -0.13 15.41
C ARG A 135 -3.58 1.19 16.17
N TYR A 136 -2.47 1.94 16.30
CA TYR A 136 -2.46 3.27 16.91
C TYR A 136 -3.43 4.22 16.21
N PHE A 137 -3.42 4.30 14.87
CA PHE A 137 -4.33 5.18 14.14
C PHE A 137 -5.79 4.78 14.30
N ARG A 138 -6.10 3.48 14.29
CA ARG A 138 -7.46 3.00 14.54
C ARG A 138 -7.93 3.27 15.96
N LYS A 139 -7.02 3.17 16.93
CA LYS A 139 -7.27 3.53 18.33
C LYS A 139 -7.49 5.03 18.49
N ASP A 140 -6.68 5.87 17.84
CA ASP A 140 -6.84 7.33 17.85
C ASP A 140 -8.18 7.72 17.24
N PHE A 141 -8.53 7.18 16.08
CA PHE A 141 -9.84 7.40 15.46
C PHE A 141 -11.00 7.06 16.40
N ALA A 142 -10.96 5.93 17.08
CA ALA A 142 -12.00 5.50 18.02
C ALA A 142 -12.09 6.38 19.28
N ASN A 143 -11.05 7.16 19.61
CA ASN A 143 -10.94 7.96 20.82
C ASN A 143 -10.94 9.49 20.57
N GLY A 144 -11.29 9.94 19.37
CA GLY A 144 -11.47 11.36 19.07
C GLY A 144 -10.88 11.85 17.78
N ASP A 145 -10.22 10.97 17.02
CA ASP A 145 -9.70 11.23 15.66
C ASP A 145 -8.84 12.49 15.60
N THR A 146 -7.73 12.46 16.30
CA THR A 146 -6.80 13.60 16.39
C THR A 146 -6.27 14.04 15.03
N TYR A 147 -6.14 13.09 14.10
CA TYR A 147 -5.50 13.31 12.80
C TYR A 147 -6.49 13.38 11.64
N GLY A 148 -7.79 13.26 11.84
CA GLY A 148 -8.82 13.30 10.80
C GLY A 148 -8.62 12.22 9.73
N VAL A 149 -8.51 10.96 10.15
CA VAL A 149 -8.14 9.84 9.28
C VAL A 149 -9.30 8.93 8.92
N ASP A 150 -9.20 8.27 7.78
CA ASP A 150 -10.04 7.11 7.48
C ASP A 150 -9.36 5.83 8.01
N PRO A 151 -9.89 5.19 9.06
CA PRO A 151 -9.29 3.98 9.63
C PRO A 151 -9.40 2.75 8.73
N ASN A 152 -10.15 2.84 7.62
CA ASN A 152 -10.33 1.77 6.64
C ASN A 152 -9.46 1.94 5.40
N THR A 153 -8.75 3.07 5.26
CA THR A 153 -7.87 3.33 4.11
C THR A 153 -6.44 3.58 4.62
N ILE A 154 -5.73 2.49 4.89
CA ILE A 154 -4.37 2.48 5.41
C ILE A 154 -3.46 1.72 4.45
N PHE A 155 -2.43 2.38 3.94
CA PHE A 155 -1.37 1.77 3.15
C PHE A 155 -0.11 1.63 3.97
N ILE A 156 0.66 0.58 3.69
CA ILE A 156 1.94 0.31 4.34
C ILE A 156 3.06 0.28 3.32
N GLY A 157 4.22 0.85 3.65
CA GLY A 157 5.33 0.82 2.72
C GLY A 157 6.68 1.10 3.37
N GLY A 158 7.72 1.07 2.55
CA GLY A 158 9.06 1.38 3.01
C GLY A 158 10.12 1.08 1.97
N TYR A 159 11.35 1.46 2.32
CA TYR A 159 12.53 1.23 1.50
C TYR A 159 13.40 0.11 2.11
N SER A 160 13.89 -0.81 1.26
CA SER A 160 14.82 -1.87 1.67
C SER A 160 14.23 -2.73 2.80
N ALA A 161 14.84 -2.76 4.00
CA ALA A 161 14.28 -3.43 5.18
C ALA A 161 12.85 -2.97 5.51
N GLY A 162 12.53 -1.68 5.30
CA GLY A 162 11.17 -1.17 5.46
C GLY A 162 10.18 -1.76 4.46
N GLY A 163 10.61 -1.97 3.22
CA GLY A 163 9.83 -2.68 2.20
C GLY A 163 9.63 -4.16 2.54
N VAL A 164 10.67 -4.80 3.10
CA VAL A 164 10.55 -6.19 3.61
C VAL A 164 9.51 -6.25 4.72
N ILE A 165 9.53 -5.33 5.70
CA ILE A 165 8.53 -5.28 6.78
C ILE A 165 7.11 -5.15 6.20
N ALA A 166 6.90 -4.21 5.27
CA ALA A 166 5.59 -3.97 4.66
C ALA A 166 5.03 -5.21 3.95
N LEU A 167 5.87 -5.89 3.17
CA LEU A 167 5.51 -7.12 2.46
C LEU A 167 5.20 -8.28 3.41
N HIS A 168 6.03 -8.49 4.44
CA HIS A 168 5.81 -9.55 5.42
C HIS A 168 4.57 -9.28 6.30
N LEU A 169 4.27 -8.02 6.58
CA LEU A 169 3.08 -7.62 7.32
C LEU A 169 1.81 -7.98 6.58
N ALA A 170 1.80 -7.71 5.27
CA ALA A 170 0.62 -7.86 4.44
C ALA A 170 0.37 -9.31 3.98
N TYR A 171 1.43 -10.07 3.71
CA TYR A 171 1.32 -11.38 3.03
C TYR A 171 1.59 -12.59 3.93
N ILE A 172 1.84 -12.40 5.23
CA ILE A 172 1.84 -13.48 6.21
C ILE A 172 0.53 -13.42 7.00
N ASP A 173 -0.47 -14.12 6.52
CA ASP A 173 -1.82 -14.11 7.08
C ASP A 173 -2.00 -15.09 8.20
N ASN A 174 -1.35 -16.25 8.08
CA ASN A 174 -1.54 -17.36 8.97
C ASN A 174 -0.20 -17.87 9.51
N LEU A 175 -0.23 -18.42 10.72
CA LEU A 175 0.95 -19.07 11.29
C LEU A 175 1.46 -20.20 10.41
N SER A 176 0.59 -20.86 9.62
CA SER A 176 0.94 -21.92 8.69
C SER A 176 1.77 -21.47 7.48
N ASP A 177 1.80 -20.16 7.16
CA ASP A 177 2.60 -19.61 6.07
C ASP A 177 4.08 -19.61 6.45
N LEU A 178 4.37 -19.52 7.75
CA LEU A 178 5.73 -19.56 8.25
C LEU A 178 6.34 -20.97 8.16
N PRO A 179 7.59 -21.09 7.70
CA PRO A 179 8.24 -22.39 7.54
C PRO A 179 8.45 -23.12 8.87
N THR A 180 8.40 -24.46 8.79
CA THR A 180 8.72 -25.37 9.91
C THR A 180 10.04 -26.12 9.72
N SER A 181 10.67 -25.98 8.55
CA SER A 181 11.93 -26.63 8.17
C SER A 181 12.66 -25.78 7.11
N PRO A 182 13.99 -25.66 7.14
CA PRO A 182 14.92 -26.22 8.14
C PRO A 182 14.82 -25.55 9.52
N ILE A 183 14.25 -24.33 9.59
CA ILE A 183 13.99 -23.57 10.80
C ILE A 183 12.49 -23.64 11.10
N ASN A 184 12.13 -23.91 12.34
CA ASN A 184 10.73 -23.85 12.74
C ASN A 184 10.38 -22.43 13.15
N VAL A 185 10.05 -21.57 12.16
CA VAL A 185 9.73 -20.15 12.37
C VAL A 185 8.40 -20.00 13.12
N GLN A 186 7.44 -20.92 12.96
CA GLN A 186 6.20 -20.91 13.73
C GLN A 186 6.47 -20.93 15.25
N ASN A 187 7.46 -21.69 15.70
CA ASN A 187 7.85 -21.72 17.11
C ASN A 187 8.51 -20.40 17.56
N LEU A 188 9.16 -19.66 16.66
CA LEU A 188 9.81 -18.39 16.99
C LEU A 188 8.79 -17.28 17.28
N VAL A 189 7.57 -17.40 16.80
CA VAL A 189 6.47 -16.45 17.08
C VAL A 189 6.20 -16.31 18.60
N SER A 190 6.50 -17.35 19.38
CA SER A 190 6.45 -17.27 20.85
C SER A 190 7.34 -16.16 21.43
N ASN A 191 8.41 -15.76 20.71
CA ASN A 191 9.34 -14.69 21.13
C ASN A 191 8.82 -13.28 20.86
N ILE A 192 7.66 -13.16 20.20
CA ILE A 192 7.03 -11.88 19.82
C ILE A 192 5.58 -11.75 20.32
N GLY A 193 5.20 -12.46 21.37
CA GLY A 193 3.85 -12.39 21.94
C GLY A 193 2.98 -13.62 21.72
N GLY A 194 3.42 -14.57 20.89
CA GLY A 194 2.76 -15.87 20.67
C GLY A 194 1.77 -15.91 19.49
N ASP A 195 1.56 -14.79 18.80
CA ASP A 195 0.76 -14.71 17.59
C ASP A 195 1.39 -13.72 16.56
N LEU A 196 0.83 -13.65 15.35
CA LEU A 196 1.30 -12.78 14.28
C LEU A 196 1.01 -11.30 14.52
N GLU A 197 0.17 -10.94 15.50
CA GLU A 197 -0.06 -9.56 15.90
C GLU A 197 1.07 -9.00 16.75
N GLY A 198 1.89 -9.88 17.32
CA GLY A 198 3.10 -9.56 18.06
C GLY A 198 2.86 -8.91 19.41
N ASP A 199 3.94 -8.35 19.98
CA ASP A 199 4.00 -7.88 21.37
C ASP A 199 4.02 -6.35 21.54
N ALA A 200 3.83 -5.59 20.47
CA ALA A 200 4.03 -4.13 20.48
C ALA A 200 2.81 -3.28 20.89
N GLY A 201 1.71 -3.89 21.35
CA GLY A 201 0.57 -3.20 21.97
C GLY A 201 -0.55 -2.75 21.02
N ASN A 202 -1.41 -1.87 21.54
CA ASN A 202 -2.65 -1.39 20.92
C ASN A 202 -3.63 -2.53 20.54
N TYR A 203 -3.70 -3.56 21.35
CA TYR A 203 -4.56 -4.71 21.10
C TYR A 203 -6.05 -4.36 21.06
N GLY A 204 -6.84 -5.15 20.32
CA GLY A 204 -8.26 -4.94 20.14
C GLY A 204 -8.63 -4.08 18.93
N TYR A 205 -7.64 -3.58 18.19
CA TYR A 205 -7.82 -2.92 16.90
C TYR A 205 -7.17 -3.77 15.79
N SER A 206 -7.72 -3.72 14.57
CA SER A 206 -7.16 -4.43 13.40
C SER A 206 -5.82 -3.84 12.98
N SER A 207 -4.92 -4.68 12.46
CA SER A 207 -3.68 -4.30 11.79
C SER A 207 -3.73 -4.46 10.27
N GLU A 208 -4.91 -4.74 9.69
CA GLU A 208 -5.12 -4.87 8.24
C GLU A 208 -4.76 -3.58 7.49
N VAL A 209 -4.33 -3.74 6.25
CA VAL A 209 -3.98 -2.65 5.33
C VAL A 209 -4.73 -2.82 4.00
N GLN A 210 -4.74 -1.80 3.15
CA GLN A 210 -5.45 -1.79 1.87
C GLN A 210 -4.51 -1.75 0.66
N GLY A 211 -3.22 -1.83 0.89
CA GLY A 211 -2.22 -1.94 -0.16
C GLY A 211 -0.81 -1.77 0.35
N VAL A 212 0.12 -2.29 -0.43
CA VAL A 212 1.54 -2.40 -0.08
C VAL A 212 2.40 -1.62 -1.06
N ILE A 213 3.33 -0.83 -0.53
CA ILE A 213 4.31 -0.04 -1.28
C ILE A 213 5.71 -0.59 -0.95
N SER A 214 6.42 -1.11 -1.94
CA SER A 214 7.75 -1.68 -1.73
C SER A 214 8.79 -0.95 -2.57
N PHE A 215 9.65 -0.16 -1.94
CA PHE A 215 10.83 0.40 -2.56
C PHE A 215 12.02 -0.51 -2.27
N ALA A 216 12.45 -1.27 -3.28
CA ALA A 216 13.55 -2.22 -3.19
C ALA A 216 13.44 -3.21 -2.00
N GLY A 217 12.23 -3.63 -1.65
CA GLY A 217 11.93 -4.69 -0.69
C GLY A 217 11.82 -6.06 -1.33
N GLY A 218 11.57 -7.09 -0.52
CA GLY A 218 11.39 -8.47 -0.97
C GLY A 218 10.80 -9.37 0.10
N LEU A 219 10.29 -10.52 -0.33
CA LEU A 219 9.73 -11.59 0.51
C LEU A 219 10.70 -12.75 0.66
N ASN A 220 10.67 -13.44 1.78
CA ASN A 220 11.39 -14.70 1.93
C ASN A 220 10.75 -15.82 1.09
N ASP A 221 9.45 -15.80 0.88
CA ASP A 221 8.72 -16.77 0.06
C ASP A 221 7.59 -16.06 -0.70
N VAL A 222 7.65 -16.06 -2.01
CA VAL A 222 6.59 -15.44 -2.84
C VAL A 222 5.28 -16.22 -2.81
N SER A 223 5.27 -17.46 -2.33
CA SER A 223 4.05 -18.24 -2.19
C SER A 223 3.10 -17.69 -1.13
N TRP A 224 3.58 -16.80 -0.26
CA TRP A 224 2.72 -16.08 0.70
C TRP A 224 1.75 -15.12 0.02
N ILE A 225 2.05 -14.64 -1.19
CA ILE A 225 1.11 -13.84 -1.96
C ILE A 225 0.00 -14.76 -2.49
N ASP A 226 -1.25 -14.54 -2.09
CA ASP A 226 -2.39 -15.32 -2.52
C ASP A 226 -3.53 -14.47 -3.13
N ALA A 227 -4.67 -15.10 -3.52
CA ALA A 227 -5.69 -14.48 -4.35
C ALA A 227 -6.56 -13.43 -3.63
N ASN A 228 -6.45 -13.31 -2.32
CA ASN A 228 -7.27 -12.38 -1.54
C ASN A 228 -6.43 -11.26 -0.90
N ASP A 229 -5.14 -11.24 -1.21
CA ASP A 229 -4.21 -10.27 -0.62
C ASP A 229 -4.37 -8.85 -1.18
N GLU A 230 -3.74 -7.93 -0.49
CA GLU A 230 -3.73 -6.53 -0.79
C GLU A 230 -3.00 -6.21 -2.09
N PRO A 231 -3.44 -5.17 -2.80
CA PRO A 231 -2.73 -4.61 -3.96
C PRO A 231 -1.26 -4.30 -3.67
N LEU A 232 -0.38 -4.63 -4.62
CA LEU A 232 1.07 -4.43 -4.53
C LEU A 232 1.58 -3.42 -5.55
N VAL A 233 2.22 -2.35 -5.11
CA VAL A 233 3.09 -1.54 -5.96
C VAL A 233 4.54 -1.67 -5.51
N SER A 234 5.45 -1.98 -6.46
CA SER A 234 6.86 -2.04 -6.14
C SER A 234 7.74 -1.32 -7.14
N ILE A 235 8.83 -0.75 -6.65
CA ILE A 235 9.84 -0.06 -7.43
C ILE A 235 11.21 -0.63 -7.08
N GLN A 236 11.94 -1.12 -8.09
CA GLN A 236 13.23 -1.76 -7.83
C GLN A 236 14.20 -1.62 -9.00
N GLY A 237 15.48 -1.58 -8.70
CA GLY A 237 16.53 -1.64 -9.70
C GLY A 237 16.82 -3.08 -10.14
N SER A 238 16.97 -3.33 -11.45
CA SER A 238 17.24 -4.69 -11.94
C SER A 238 18.63 -5.24 -11.60
N ASN A 239 19.57 -4.38 -11.19
CA ASN A 239 20.89 -4.77 -10.73
C ASN A 239 21.01 -4.75 -9.19
N ASP A 240 19.88 -4.72 -8.49
CA ASP A 240 19.85 -4.81 -7.04
C ASP A 240 20.37 -6.17 -6.58
N ILE A 241 21.44 -6.16 -5.78
CA ILE A 241 22.04 -7.34 -5.16
C ILE A 241 21.93 -7.31 -3.63
N THR A 242 21.36 -6.24 -3.07
CA THR A 242 21.10 -6.11 -1.62
C THR A 242 19.78 -6.78 -1.26
N VAL A 243 18.73 -6.48 -2.03
CA VAL A 243 17.54 -7.30 -2.15
C VAL A 243 17.48 -7.73 -3.60
N ASN A 244 17.71 -9.00 -3.87
CA ASN A 244 17.81 -9.47 -5.24
C ASN A 244 16.53 -9.18 -6.03
N TYR A 245 16.66 -8.70 -7.27
CA TYR A 245 15.51 -8.45 -8.15
C TYR A 245 14.66 -9.73 -8.37
N TYR A 246 15.35 -10.87 -8.53
CA TYR A 246 14.74 -12.20 -8.45
C TYR A 246 14.85 -12.74 -7.02
N CYS A 247 15.37 -13.95 -6.82
CA CYS A 247 15.63 -14.50 -5.49
C CYS A 247 17.13 -14.65 -5.23
N GLY A 248 17.53 -14.45 -4.00
CA GLY A 248 18.91 -14.69 -3.56
C GLY A 248 19.17 -14.13 -2.15
N PRO A 249 20.36 -14.42 -1.60
CA PRO A 249 20.69 -14.03 -0.24
C PRO A 249 20.70 -12.51 -0.06
N GLY A 250 20.04 -12.05 1.00
CA GLY A 250 20.01 -10.65 1.35
C GLY A 250 21.41 -10.06 1.53
N THR A 251 21.61 -8.81 1.13
CA THR A 251 22.93 -8.12 1.14
C THR A 251 24.04 -8.87 0.37
N ASN A 252 23.67 -9.73 -0.57
CA ASN A 252 24.58 -10.63 -1.28
C ASN A 252 25.47 -11.45 -0.34
N ASN A 253 24.98 -11.78 0.85
CA ASN A 253 25.70 -12.51 1.88
C ASN A 253 25.02 -13.87 2.14
N PRO A 254 25.70 -15.01 1.89
CA PRO A 254 25.10 -16.33 2.05
C PRO A 254 24.72 -16.69 3.50
N LEU A 255 25.05 -15.88 4.48
CA LEU A 255 24.58 -16.02 5.87
C LEU A 255 23.23 -15.36 6.10
N VAL A 256 22.77 -14.53 5.15
CA VAL A 256 21.49 -13.85 5.23
C VAL A 256 20.44 -14.65 4.47
N LEU A 257 19.22 -14.69 5.01
CA LEU A 257 18.06 -15.33 4.37
C LEU A 257 17.84 -14.82 2.96
N ASP A 258 17.41 -15.70 2.08
CA ASP A 258 17.01 -15.31 0.72
C ASP A 258 15.82 -14.38 0.76
N LEU A 259 15.86 -13.39 -0.14
CA LEU A 259 14.75 -12.50 -0.45
C LEU A 259 14.47 -12.54 -1.94
N CYS A 260 13.22 -12.61 -2.29
CA CYS A 260 12.71 -12.53 -3.66
C CYS A 260 12.11 -11.13 -3.89
N GLY A 261 12.69 -10.38 -4.82
CA GLY A 261 12.26 -9.03 -5.15
C GLY A 261 11.15 -8.97 -6.22
N SER A 262 11.01 -7.81 -6.84
CA SER A 262 9.93 -7.51 -7.79
C SER A 262 9.84 -8.48 -8.97
N GLY A 263 11.00 -9.01 -9.44
CA GLY A 263 11.05 -9.95 -10.55
C GLY A 263 10.37 -11.30 -10.30
N GLU A 264 10.14 -11.66 -9.03
CA GLU A 264 9.42 -12.87 -8.63
C GLU A 264 8.06 -12.56 -8.01
N MET A 265 7.95 -11.45 -7.26
CA MET A 265 6.69 -11.07 -6.60
C MET A 265 5.58 -10.77 -7.61
N HIS A 266 5.86 -9.99 -8.67
CA HIS A 266 4.82 -9.59 -9.64
C HIS A 266 4.33 -10.74 -10.52
N PRO A 267 5.16 -11.64 -11.05
CA PRO A 267 4.66 -12.86 -11.70
C PRO A 267 3.78 -13.72 -10.79
N ARG A 268 4.07 -13.77 -9.48
CA ARG A 268 3.22 -14.46 -8.51
C ARG A 268 1.90 -13.73 -8.30
N ALA A 269 1.93 -12.42 -8.10
CA ALA A 269 0.75 -11.56 -7.96
C ALA A 269 -0.19 -11.68 -9.18
N ASP A 270 0.36 -11.65 -10.40
CA ASP A 270 -0.39 -11.88 -11.65
C ASP A 270 -1.04 -13.27 -11.68
N ASN A 271 -0.30 -14.30 -11.24
CA ASN A 271 -0.79 -15.69 -11.25
C ASN A 271 -1.98 -15.90 -10.30
N VAL A 272 -2.00 -15.22 -9.15
CA VAL A 272 -3.11 -15.32 -8.18
C VAL A 272 -4.18 -14.26 -8.42
N GLY A 273 -3.91 -13.24 -9.24
CA GLY A 273 -4.88 -12.27 -9.72
C GLY A 273 -5.10 -11.06 -8.80
N ILE A 274 -4.17 -10.74 -7.91
CA ILE A 274 -4.22 -9.49 -7.15
C ILE A 274 -3.80 -8.31 -8.03
N LEU A 275 -4.35 -7.13 -7.75
CA LEU A 275 -3.94 -5.89 -8.42
C LEU A 275 -2.49 -5.59 -8.06
N ASN A 276 -1.65 -5.44 -9.08
CA ASN A 276 -0.25 -5.14 -8.85
C ASN A 276 0.34 -4.35 -10.03
N ASP A 277 1.38 -3.56 -9.75
CA ASP A 277 2.18 -2.89 -10.77
C ASP A 277 3.62 -2.68 -10.26
N HIS A 278 4.60 -2.60 -11.17
CA HIS A 278 5.97 -2.37 -10.77
C HIS A 278 6.74 -1.50 -11.75
N LEU A 279 7.60 -0.65 -11.19
CA LEU A 279 8.54 0.17 -11.93
C LEU A 279 9.96 -0.41 -11.80
N ASN A 280 10.48 -0.90 -12.93
CA ASN A 280 11.83 -1.45 -13.00
C ASN A 280 12.83 -0.39 -13.48
N PHE A 281 13.75 0.03 -12.63
CA PHE A 281 14.88 0.85 -13.04
C PHE A 281 16.01 0.00 -13.62
N SER A 282 15.98 -0.18 -14.95
CA SER A 282 16.96 -1.03 -15.65
C SER A 282 18.41 -0.63 -15.35
N GLY A 283 19.24 -1.60 -14.98
CA GLY A 283 20.66 -1.42 -14.68
C GLY A 283 20.96 -0.66 -13.40
N THR A 284 19.96 -0.34 -12.60
CA THR A 284 20.11 0.41 -11.34
C THR A 284 20.34 -0.55 -10.18
N ASP A 285 21.19 -0.16 -9.24
CA ASP A 285 21.44 -0.86 -7.98
C ASP A 285 20.39 -0.55 -6.90
N HIS A 286 20.66 -1.00 -5.66
CA HIS A 286 19.79 -0.84 -4.50
C HIS A 286 19.59 0.60 -4.04
N ALA A 287 20.63 1.46 -4.14
CA ALA A 287 20.72 2.70 -3.37
C ALA A 287 19.92 3.89 -3.92
N TRP A 288 19.13 3.71 -4.98
CA TRP A 288 18.45 4.79 -5.69
C TRP A 288 17.48 5.60 -4.82
N ALA A 289 16.86 5.02 -3.79
CA ALA A 289 15.89 5.70 -2.94
C ALA A 289 16.54 6.49 -1.78
N ALA A 290 17.73 6.10 -1.32
CA ALA A 290 18.34 6.60 -0.09
C ALA A 290 18.58 8.12 -0.04
N SER A 291 18.68 8.78 -1.19
CA SER A 291 18.90 10.23 -1.31
C SER A 291 17.61 11.04 -1.43
N GLY A 292 16.45 10.39 -1.35
CA GLY A 292 15.14 11.05 -1.45
C GLY A 292 14.99 11.90 -2.72
N ASN A 293 14.39 13.06 -2.59
CA ASN A 293 14.13 14.02 -3.67
C ASN A 293 15.37 14.53 -4.42
N SER A 294 16.57 14.26 -3.92
CA SER A 294 17.80 14.55 -4.66
C SER A 294 18.07 13.57 -5.80
N ASN A 295 17.33 12.48 -5.90
CA ASN A 295 17.43 11.47 -6.95
C ASN A 295 16.15 11.46 -7.79
N SER A 296 16.28 11.65 -9.12
CA SER A 296 15.12 11.65 -10.02
C SER A 296 14.33 10.34 -10.00
N LYS A 297 15.01 9.20 -9.79
CA LYS A 297 14.32 7.90 -9.67
C LYS A 297 13.40 7.83 -8.44
N PHE A 298 13.75 8.52 -7.36
CA PHE A 298 12.87 8.61 -6.21
C PHE A 298 11.62 9.43 -6.53
N ILE A 299 11.76 10.52 -7.29
CA ILE A 299 10.64 11.32 -7.78
C ILE A 299 9.76 10.48 -8.70
N ASP A 300 10.34 9.77 -9.67
CA ASP A 300 9.61 8.86 -10.56
C ASP A 300 8.87 7.78 -9.76
N ALA A 301 9.48 7.26 -8.69
CA ALA A 301 8.86 6.28 -7.80
C ALA A 301 7.68 6.85 -7.00
N LEU A 302 7.77 8.10 -6.54
CA LEU A 302 6.67 8.80 -5.88
C LEU A 302 5.46 8.96 -6.82
N GLU A 303 5.68 9.44 -8.05
CA GLU A 303 4.64 9.59 -9.05
C GLU A 303 3.99 8.24 -9.39
N PHE A 304 4.80 7.21 -9.67
CA PHE A 304 4.31 5.87 -9.95
C PHE A 304 3.48 5.29 -8.80
N THR A 305 3.92 5.50 -7.55
CA THR A 305 3.17 5.10 -6.36
C THR A 305 1.85 5.84 -6.26
N THR A 306 1.86 7.15 -6.53
CA THR A 306 0.66 7.99 -6.52
C THR A 306 -0.37 7.50 -7.54
N ASP A 307 0.05 7.26 -8.78
CA ASP A 307 -0.80 6.75 -9.87
C ASP A 307 -1.43 5.40 -9.53
N PHE A 308 -0.69 4.53 -8.84
CA PHE A 308 -1.20 3.23 -8.40
C PHE A 308 -2.19 3.34 -7.25
N LEU A 309 -1.93 4.20 -6.24
CA LEU A 309 -2.78 4.32 -5.06
C LEU A 309 -4.08 5.08 -5.34
N TYR A 310 -4.05 6.07 -6.22
CA TYR A 310 -5.18 6.95 -6.48
C TYR A 310 -6.48 6.21 -6.85
N PRO A 311 -6.49 5.20 -7.74
CA PRO A 311 -7.68 4.42 -8.04
C PRO A 311 -8.23 3.61 -6.85
N LEU A 312 -7.42 3.33 -5.82
CA LEU A 312 -7.82 2.58 -4.64
C LEU A 312 -8.53 3.42 -3.59
N LEU A 313 -8.52 4.75 -3.75
CA LEU A 313 -9.08 5.66 -2.76
C LEU A 313 -10.62 5.69 -2.82
N PRO A 314 -11.29 5.78 -1.65
CA PRO A 314 -12.76 5.83 -1.58
C PRO A 314 -13.39 6.96 -2.39
N CYS A 315 -12.73 8.12 -2.46
CA CYS A 315 -13.21 9.26 -3.23
C CYS A 315 -13.10 9.08 -4.75
N ASN A 316 -12.33 8.10 -5.23
CA ASN A 316 -12.22 7.75 -6.65
C ASN A 316 -13.03 6.50 -7.00
N ASN A 317 -13.40 5.71 -6.02
CA ASN A 317 -14.33 4.62 -6.20
C ASN A 317 -15.72 5.20 -6.45
N THR A 318 -16.06 5.41 -7.72
CA THR A 318 -17.46 5.52 -8.14
C THR A 318 -18.11 4.16 -7.91
N THR A 319 -18.42 3.82 -6.67
CA THR A 319 -19.41 2.80 -6.43
C THR A 319 -20.71 3.34 -6.96
N ASP A 320 -21.05 2.93 -8.17
CA ASP A 320 -22.46 2.87 -8.58
C ASP A 320 -23.19 2.20 -7.42
N ILE A 321 -24.08 2.97 -6.76
CA ILE A 321 -24.96 2.48 -5.68
C ILE A 321 -25.85 1.30 -6.17
N ASN A 322 -25.55 0.73 -7.30
CA ASN A 322 -26.26 -0.35 -7.99
C ASN A 322 -25.48 -1.66 -8.12
N ASP A 323 -24.34 -1.84 -7.49
CA ASP A 323 -23.73 -3.18 -7.41
C ASP A 323 -24.36 -4.04 -6.29
N ILE A 324 -25.68 -4.02 -6.23
CA ILE A 324 -26.43 -5.18 -5.79
C ILE A 324 -26.32 -6.18 -6.93
N SER A 325 -25.50 -7.21 -6.77
CA SER A 325 -25.37 -8.42 -7.56
C SER A 325 -26.51 -8.62 -8.60
N SER A 326 -26.48 -7.86 -9.68
CA SER A 326 -27.33 -8.18 -10.82
C SER A 326 -26.50 -9.08 -11.73
N ASN A 327 -26.97 -10.30 -11.93
CA ASN A 327 -26.54 -11.20 -13.01
C ASN A 327 -26.90 -10.54 -14.36
N LYS A 328 -26.31 -9.37 -14.64
CA LYS A 328 -26.55 -8.64 -15.89
C LYS A 328 -26.02 -9.45 -17.05
N LYS A 329 -26.87 -9.82 -17.96
CA LYS A 329 -26.49 -10.53 -19.17
C LYS A 329 -26.20 -9.51 -20.27
N LEU A 330 -24.97 -9.49 -20.81
CA LEU A 330 -24.62 -8.67 -21.97
C LEU A 330 -25.50 -9.05 -23.17
N ILE A 331 -26.29 -8.10 -23.70
CA ILE A 331 -27.12 -8.27 -24.87
C ILE A 331 -26.37 -7.99 -26.16
N LYS A 332 -25.69 -6.82 -26.23
CA LYS A 332 -24.93 -6.39 -27.41
C LYS A 332 -23.85 -5.37 -27.10
N ILE A 333 -22.92 -5.24 -28.03
CA ILE A 333 -21.87 -4.22 -28.00
C ILE A 333 -22.08 -3.31 -29.23
N ILE A 334 -22.10 -1.98 -29.00
CA ILE A 334 -22.24 -0.99 -30.07
C ILE A 334 -21.07 -0.01 -30.07
N ASP A 335 -20.80 0.61 -31.23
CA ASP A 335 -19.86 1.72 -31.37
C ASP A 335 -20.52 3.08 -31.00
N ILE A 336 -19.75 4.17 -31.09
CA ILE A 336 -20.23 5.53 -30.81
C ILE A 336 -21.35 6.00 -31.75
N LEU A 337 -21.55 5.30 -32.88
CA LEU A 337 -22.61 5.58 -33.84
C LEU A 337 -23.82 4.66 -33.66
N GLY A 338 -23.84 3.84 -32.60
CA GLY A 338 -24.92 2.91 -32.28
C GLY A 338 -24.95 1.63 -33.13
N ARG A 339 -23.91 1.35 -33.92
CA ARG A 339 -23.84 0.16 -34.77
C ARG A 339 -23.34 -1.03 -33.94
N GLU A 340 -23.99 -2.17 -34.08
CA GLU A 340 -23.54 -3.39 -33.38
C GLU A 340 -22.21 -3.87 -33.96
N ILE A 341 -21.23 -4.11 -33.06
CA ILE A 341 -19.87 -4.51 -33.42
C ILE A 341 -19.38 -5.66 -32.53
N LYS A 342 -18.41 -6.41 -33.04
CA LYS A 342 -17.65 -7.34 -32.20
C LYS A 342 -16.60 -6.56 -31.39
N LYS A 343 -16.21 -7.12 -30.24
CA LYS A 343 -15.21 -6.56 -29.35
C LYS A 343 -13.93 -6.15 -30.13
N GLN A 344 -13.57 -4.86 -30.09
CA GLN A 344 -12.40 -4.29 -30.75
C GLN A 344 -11.52 -3.57 -29.73
N ASN A 345 -10.19 -3.60 -29.95
CA ASN A 345 -9.22 -2.91 -29.09
C ASN A 345 -9.07 -1.44 -29.50
N ASN A 346 -8.71 -0.60 -28.55
CA ASN A 346 -8.40 0.84 -28.72
C ASN A 346 -9.54 1.70 -29.30
N THR A 347 -10.80 1.27 -29.17
CA THR A 347 -11.99 2.03 -29.55
C THR A 347 -12.99 2.04 -28.40
N PRO A 348 -13.70 3.16 -28.16
CA PRO A 348 -14.79 3.20 -27.20
C PRO A 348 -15.92 2.23 -27.63
N LEU A 349 -16.28 1.35 -26.71
CA LEU A 349 -17.36 0.36 -26.87
C LEU A 349 -18.45 0.64 -25.86
N PHE A 350 -19.72 0.46 -26.24
CA PHE A 350 -20.85 0.55 -25.35
C PHE A 350 -21.48 -0.85 -25.22
N CYS A 351 -21.39 -1.41 -24.01
CA CYS A 351 -21.97 -2.70 -23.66
C CYS A 351 -23.40 -2.46 -23.16
N ILE A 352 -24.41 -3.08 -23.81
CA ILE A 352 -25.82 -2.97 -23.41
C ILE A 352 -26.22 -4.28 -22.76
N TYR A 353 -26.82 -4.17 -21.58
CA TYR A 353 -27.24 -5.31 -20.75
C TYR A 353 -28.76 -5.52 -20.76
N ASP A 354 -29.24 -6.66 -20.27
CA ASP A 354 -30.64 -7.08 -20.25
C ASP A 354 -31.52 -6.26 -19.29
N ASP A 355 -30.90 -5.56 -18.33
CA ASP A 355 -31.56 -4.60 -17.44
C ASP A 355 -31.72 -3.19 -18.06
N GLY A 356 -31.27 -3.02 -19.31
CA GLY A 356 -31.29 -1.74 -20.02
C GLY A 356 -30.09 -0.82 -19.69
N SER A 357 -29.17 -1.22 -18.81
CA SER A 357 -27.99 -0.46 -18.49
C SER A 357 -26.98 -0.49 -19.65
N VAL A 358 -26.17 0.60 -19.76
CA VAL A 358 -25.14 0.75 -20.79
C VAL A 358 -23.81 1.10 -20.11
N GLU A 359 -22.78 0.30 -20.34
CA GLU A 359 -21.41 0.56 -19.87
C GLU A 359 -20.51 0.94 -21.02
N GLN A 360 -19.73 2.01 -20.88
CA GLN A 360 -18.67 2.37 -21.81
C GLN A 360 -17.37 1.64 -21.41
N LYS A 361 -16.73 0.96 -22.37
CA LYS A 361 -15.43 0.29 -22.17
C LYS A 361 -14.45 0.66 -23.27
N ILE A 362 -13.19 0.82 -22.91
CA ILE A 362 -12.07 0.91 -23.85
C ILE A 362 -11.15 -0.25 -23.54
N ILE A 363 -10.95 -1.14 -24.52
CA ILE A 363 -10.04 -2.27 -24.36
C ILE A 363 -8.70 -1.86 -24.93
N ILE A 364 -7.76 -1.60 -24.07
CA ILE A 364 -6.38 -1.30 -24.44
C ILE A 364 -5.63 -2.63 -24.57
N LYS A 365 -4.79 -2.75 -25.61
CA LYS A 365 -3.97 -3.94 -25.82
C LYS A 365 -2.51 -3.54 -25.77
#